data_230073f7c3d1ebfd09a69f50149a407b
#
_entry.id   230073f7c3d1ebfd09a69f50149a407b
#
_cell.length_a   1.000
_cell.length_b   1.000
_cell.length_c   1.000
_cell.angle_alpha   90.00
_cell.angle_beta   90.00
_cell.angle_gamma   90.00
#
_symmetry.space_group_name_H-M   'P 1'
#
loop_
_entity.id
_entity.type
_entity.pdbx_description
1 polymer ?
#
loop_
_entity_poly.entity_id
_entity_poly.type
_entity_poly.pdbx_seq_one_letter_code
_entity_poly.pdbx_strand_id
1 'polypeptide(L)'
;MSIMTGFVIIMAEQIGLLWKRLHAVPFGVYGATQVGKTTLHHQLRTRGEVPKIKERTVGRSRATRKTIKIDGDQHTIRTSDIGGETLYWGEWLKDMKTRKVKYIVFMIDDRHMDKHYDIEQQLCWTFLVDTICSPYWDAINRRQKKKSHDYPVAVGIWANKFDLWKDKYEYEDIQNHPIFESFKDGMQKLNDKGIPCYKYVVSAKSDSEMVYRGIATMIEDY
;
A
#
# COMPACT_ATOMS: atom_id res chain seq x y z
N MET A 1 10.15 -44.67 -9.94
CA MET A 1 9.93 -43.65 -8.86
C MET A 1 8.84 -44.20 -7.95
N SER A 2 9.12 -44.38 -6.64
CA SER A 2 8.19 -45.03 -5.70
C SER A 2 6.98 -44.11 -5.42
N ILE A 3 5.79 -44.70 -5.28
CA ILE A 3 4.54 -43.97 -4.88
C ILE A 3 4.74 -43.15 -3.61
N MET A 4 5.57 -43.61 -2.70
CA MET A 4 5.96 -42.89 -1.46
C MET A 4 6.70 -41.59 -1.75
N THR A 5 7.59 -41.55 -2.74
CA THR A 5 8.35 -40.33 -3.09
C THR A 5 7.41 -39.23 -3.66
N GLY A 6 6.43 -39.63 -4.47
CA GLY A 6 5.43 -38.72 -5.01
C GLY A 6 4.54 -38.11 -3.91
N PHE A 7 4.13 -38.92 -2.93
CA PHE A 7 3.29 -38.44 -1.82
C PHE A 7 4.03 -37.46 -0.90
N VAL A 8 5.30 -37.71 -0.62
CA VAL A 8 6.13 -36.80 0.20
C VAL A 8 6.34 -35.44 -0.51
N ILE A 9 6.54 -35.43 -1.83
CA ILE A 9 6.67 -34.19 -2.62
C ILE A 9 5.37 -33.38 -2.58
N ILE A 10 4.23 -34.02 -2.81
CA ILE A 10 2.92 -33.37 -2.77
C ILE A 10 2.63 -32.77 -1.37
N MET A 11 2.94 -33.51 -0.31
CA MET A 11 2.76 -33.01 1.07
C MET A 11 3.68 -31.84 1.36
N ALA A 12 4.94 -31.87 0.92
CA ALA A 12 5.88 -30.77 1.10
C ALA A 12 5.41 -29.51 0.35
N GLU A 13 4.90 -29.66 -0.88
CA GLU A 13 4.30 -28.55 -1.64
C GLU A 13 3.07 -27.97 -0.95
N GLN A 14 2.17 -28.81 -0.44
CA GLN A 14 0.98 -28.35 0.28
C GLN A 14 1.33 -27.64 1.59
N ILE A 15 2.32 -28.14 2.32
CA ILE A 15 2.86 -27.47 3.53
C ILE A 15 3.50 -26.14 3.15
N GLY A 16 4.29 -26.08 2.08
CA GLY A 16 4.89 -24.85 1.58
C GLY A 16 3.83 -23.80 1.16
N LEU A 17 2.77 -24.23 0.49
CA LEU A 17 1.65 -23.36 0.13
C LEU A 17 0.87 -22.88 1.36
N LEU A 18 0.68 -23.73 2.36
CA LEU A 18 0.04 -23.38 3.62
C LEU A 18 0.90 -22.37 4.40
N TRP A 19 2.21 -22.61 4.46
CA TRP A 19 3.19 -21.71 5.08
C TRP A 19 3.17 -20.33 4.42
N LYS A 20 3.21 -20.25 3.10
CA LYS A 20 3.09 -19.00 2.33
C LYS A 20 1.75 -18.29 2.56
N ARG A 21 0.65 -19.03 2.72
CA ARG A 21 -0.67 -18.47 3.06
C ARG A 21 -0.73 -17.88 4.48
N LEU A 22 -0.02 -18.47 5.43
CA LEU A 22 0.05 -18.00 6.82
C LEU A 22 0.92 -16.74 6.95
N HIS A 23 1.90 -16.56 6.05
CA HIS A 23 2.86 -15.44 6.06
C HIS A 23 2.55 -14.36 5.02
N ALA A 24 1.29 -14.23 4.63
CA ALA A 24 0.89 -13.15 3.72
C ALA A 24 1.20 -11.78 4.33
N VAL A 25 1.98 -10.99 3.60
CA VAL A 25 2.38 -9.63 4.00
C VAL A 25 1.17 -8.70 3.91
N PRO A 26 0.72 -8.10 5.03
CA PRO A 26 -0.42 -7.22 5.02
C PRO A 26 -0.04 -5.82 4.53
N PHE A 27 -0.55 -5.45 3.35
CA PHE A 27 -0.48 -4.11 2.78
C PHE A 27 -1.76 -3.33 3.05
N GLY A 28 -1.64 -2.07 3.48
CA GLY A 28 -2.72 -1.09 3.49
C GLY A 28 -2.61 -0.18 2.26
N VAL A 29 -3.70 0.03 1.55
CA VAL A 29 -3.78 0.99 0.45
C VAL A 29 -4.78 2.07 0.84
N TYR A 30 -4.28 3.26 1.14
CA TYR A 30 -5.07 4.38 1.63
C TYR A 30 -4.86 5.61 0.73
N GLY A 31 -5.64 6.66 0.94
CA GLY A 31 -5.58 7.91 0.16
C GLY A 31 -6.98 8.45 -0.11
N ALA A 32 -7.06 9.65 -0.63
CA ALA A 32 -8.29 10.36 -0.94
C ALA A 32 -9.18 9.65 -1.98
N THR A 33 -10.35 10.20 -2.20
CA THR A 33 -11.29 9.69 -3.21
C THR A 33 -10.69 9.80 -4.61
N GLN A 34 -10.91 8.81 -5.47
CA GLN A 34 -10.54 8.80 -6.89
C GLN A 34 -9.02 8.86 -7.22
N VAL A 35 -8.12 8.74 -6.26
CA VAL A 35 -6.66 8.64 -6.51
C VAL A 35 -6.25 7.31 -7.16
N GLY A 36 -7.17 6.36 -7.35
CA GLY A 36 -6.92 5.10 -8.06
C GLY A 36 -6.65 3.89 -7.17
N LYS A 37 -7.01 3.92 -5.88
CA LYS A 37 -6.87 2.77 -4.94
C LYS A 37 -7.49 1.49 -5.47
N THR A 38 -8.74 1.57 -5.93
CA THR A 38 -9.46 0.43 -6.50
C THR A 38 -8.75 -0.13 -7.73
N THR A 39 -8.21 0.75 -8.59
CA THR A 39 -7.42 0.34 -9.75
C THR A 39 -6.15 -0.40 -9.33
N LEU A 40 -5.40 0.15 -8.37
CA LEU A 40 -4.22 -0.50 -7.80
C LEU A 40 -4.57 -1.87 -7.21
N HIS A 41 -5.66 -1.95 -6.44
CA HIS A 41 -6.13 -3.19 -5.84
C HIS A 41 -6.48 -4.25 -6.91
N HIS A 42 -7.09 -3.83 -8.02
CA HIS A 42 -7.36 -4.71 -9.15
C HIS A 42 -6.08 -5.19 -9.83
N GLN A 43 -5.11 -4.31 -10.07
CA GLN A 43 -3.80 -4.68 -10.62
C GLN A 43 -3.12 -5.75 -9.75
N LEU A 44 -3.11 -5.53 -8.44
CA LEU A 44 -2.55 -6.50 -7.50
C LEU A 44 -3.29 -7.85 -7.51
N ARG A 45 -4.56 -7.88 -7.90
CA ARG A 45 -5.39 -9.09 -7.93
C ARG A 45 -5.35 -9.85 -9.26
N THR A 46 -5.40 -9.13 -10.37
CA THR A 46 -5.71 -9.70 -11.71
C THR A 46 -4.58 -9.60 -12.72
N ARG A 47 -3.42 -9.10 -12.34
CA ARG A 47 -2.25 -8.95 -13.21
C ARG A 47 -2.52 -8.13 -14.48
N GLY A 48 -3.03 -6.93 -14.34
CA GLY A 48 -3.17 -5.99 -15.43
C GLY A 48 -4.59 -5.81 -15.95
N GLU A 49 -5.57 -6.56 -15.47
CA GLU A 49 -6.96 -6.25 -15.76
C GLU A 49 -7.42 -5.02 -15.01
N VAL A 50 -7.90 -4.02 -15.72
CA VAL A 50 -8.44 -2.79 -15.16
C VAL A 50 -9.96 -2.85 -15.19
N PRO A 51 -10.65 -2.48 -14.10
CA PRO A 51 -12.11 -2.47 -14.08
C PRO A 51 -12.66 -1.57 -15.18
N LYS A 52 -13.63 -2.08 -15.94
CA LYS A 52 -14.32 -1.31 -17.00
C LYS A 52 -15.24 -0.24 -16.41
N ILE A 53 -15.76 -0.48 -15.22
CA ILE A 53 -16.70 0.42 -14.52
C ILE A 53 -16.00 0.98 -13.28
N LYS A 54 -16.05 2.30 -13.12
CA LYS A 54 -15.48 3.02 -11.97
C LYS A 54 -16.59 3.41 -11.01
N GLU A 55 -17.00 2.50 -10.20
CA GLU A 55 -17.85 2.82 -9.06
C GLU A 55 -17.01 3.32 -7.88
N ARG A 56 -17.56 4.23 -7.09
CA ARG A 56 -16.92 4.63 -5.83
C ARG A 56 -16.96 3.46 -4.86
N THR A 57 -15.83 3.21 -4.21
CA THR A 57 -15.78 2.21 -3.14
C THR A 57 -16.52 2.72 -1.92
N VAL A 58 -17.62 2.05 -1.60
CA VAL A 58 -18.42 2.32 -0.41
C VAL A 58 -17.97 1.38 0.71
N GLY A 59 -17.51 1.94 1.82
CA GLY A 59 -17.05 1.16 2.96
C GLY A 59 -15.73 0.45 2.72
N ARG A 60 -15.66 -0.82 3.12
CA ARG A 60 -14.46 -1.66 3.04
C ARG A 60 -14.78 -2.98 2.37
N SER A 61 -14.00 -3.34 1.36
CA SER A 61 -14.06 -4.67 0.76
C SER A 61 -13.41 -5.74 1.64
N ARG A 62 -13.81 -6.99 1.44
CA ARG A 62 -13.13 -8.13 2.07
C ARG A 62 -11.67 -8.17 1.62
N ALA A 63 -10.75 -8.39 2.56
CA ALA A 63 -9.34 -8.51 2.24
C ALA A 63 -9.08 -9.69 1.28
N THR A 64 -8.36 -9.40 0.20
CA THR A 64 -7.94 -10.40 -0.79
C THR A 64 -6.47 -10.72 -0.62
N ARG A 65 -6.05 -11.90 -1.09
CA ARG A 65 -4.66 -12.36 -1.11
C ARG A 65 -4.23 -12.56 -2.55
N LYS A 66 -2.99 -12.17 -2.84
CA LYS A 66 -2.36 -12.41 -4.14
C LYS A 66 -0.91 -12.80 -3.94
N THR A 67 -0.46 -13.81 -4.64
CA THR A 67 0.96 -14.13 -4.75
C THR A 67 1.54 -13.37 -5.92
N ILE A 68 2.61 -12.64 -5.67
CA ILE A 68 3.41 -11.93 -6.67
C ILE A 68 4.82 -12.50 -6.68
N LYS A 69 5.49 -12.45 -7.82
CA LYS A 69 6.91 -12.78 -7.94
C LYS A 69 7.71 -11.49 -7.95
N ILE A 70 8.73 -11.41 -7.12
CA ILE A 70 9.67 -10.30 -7.01
C ILE A 70 11.06 -10.96 -7.05
N ASP A 71 11.88 -10.63 -8.03
CA ASP A 71 13.26 -11.14 -8.22
C ASP A 71 13.42 -12.66 -8.05
N GLY A 72 12.42 -13.40 -8.53
CA GLY A 72 12.38 -14.87 -8.45
C GLY A 72 11.67 -15.41 -7.21
N ASP A 73 11.56 -14.65 -6.15
CA ASP A 73 10.88 -15.03 -4.93
C ASP A 73 9.37 -14.80 -4.99
N GLN A 74 8.63 -15.65 -4.29
CA GLN A 74 7.18 -15.55 -4.21
C GLN A 74 6.73 -14.91 -2.91
N HIS A 75 6.14 -13.72 -3.00
CA HIS A 75 5.54 -13.01 -1.90
C HIS A 75 4.02 -13.07 -1.97
N THR A 76 3.37 -13.42 -0.88
CA THR A 76 1.90 -13.31 -0.80
C THR A 76 1.54 -12.02 -0.11
N ILE A 77 0.90 -11.11 -0.84
CA ILE A 77 0.38 -9.86 -0.28
C ILE A 77 -1.10 -10.01 0.09
N ARG A 78 -1.53 -9.27 1.10
CA ARG A 78 -2.92 -9.21 1.54
C ARG A 78 -3.35 -7.75 1.65
N THR A 79 -4.35 -7.37 0.87
CA THR A 79 -4.85 -5.99 0.81
C THR A 79 -6.37 -5.92 0.85
N SER A 80 -6.93 -4.77 1.26
CA SER A 80 -8.36 -4.44 1.24
C SER A 80 -8.54 -3.13 0.49
N ASP A 81 -9.59 -3.05 -0.31
CA ASP A 81 -10.02 -1.78 -0.92
C ASP A 81 -10.96 -1.04 0.05
N ILE A 82 -10.63 0.20 0.39
CA ILE A 82 -11.38 1.01 1.37
C ILE A 82 -11.61 2.40 0.78
N GLY A 83 -12.81 2.94 0.99
CA GLY A 83 -13.18 4.28 0.57
C GLY A 83 -12.22 5.36 1.09
N GLY A 84 -12.05 6.44 0.31
CA GLY A 84 -11.14 7.54 0.65
C GLY A 84 -11.79 8.70 1.41
N GLU A 85 -13.12 8.74 1.46
CA GLU A 85 -13.84 9.82 2.13
C GLU A 85 -13.61 9.79 3.64
N THR A 86 -13.69 10.96 4.29
CA THR A 86 -13.54 11.13 5.76
C THR A 86 -14.39 10.15 6.57
N LEU A 87 -15.58 9.82 6.05
CA LEU A 87 -16.47 8.83 6.64
C LEU A 87 -15.82 7.46 6.85
N TYR A 88 -14.83 7.11 6.02
CA TYR A 88 -14.16 5.80 6.05
C TYR A 88 -12.81 5.80 6.78
N TRP A 89 -12.34 6.91 7.33
CA TRP A 89 -11.07 6.96 8.05
C TRP A 89 -11.04 6.04 9.28
N GLY A 90 -12.19 5.88 9.94
CA GLY A 90 -12.33 4.87 11.00
C GLY A 90 -12.11 3.44 10.52
N GLU A 91 -12.47 3.14 9.27
CA GLU A 91 -12.19 1.83 8.67
C GLU A 91 -10.70 1.64 8.31
N TRP A 92 -9.96 2.72 7.97
CA TRP A 92 -8.50 2.65 7.82
C TRP A 92 -7.84 2.23 9.13
N LEU A 93 -8.19 2.91 10.22
CA LEU A 93 -7.69 2.60 11.57
C LEU A 93 -7.98 1.15 11.96
N LYS A 94 -9.22 0.71 11.74
CA LYS A 94 -9.65 -0.65 12.01
C LYS A 94 -8.91 -1.66 11.15
N ASP A 95 -8.67 -1.34 9.88
CA ASP A 95 -7.93 -2.16 8.94
C ASP A 95 -6.47 -2.32 9.37
N MET A 96 -5.76 -1.21 9.63
CA MET A 96 -4.39 -1.20 10.12
C MET A 96 -4.24 -2.06 11.37
N LYS A 97 -5.12 -1.86 12.36
CA LYS A 97 -5.11 -2.60 13.63
C LYS A 97 -5.42 -4.08 13.46
N THR A 98 -6.49 -4.41 12.72
CA THR A 98 -7.00 -5.79 12.64
C THR A 98 -6.10 -6.69 11.81
N ARG A 99 -5.57 -6.15 10.69
CA ARG A 99 -4.68 -6.89 9.80
C ARG A 99 -3.22 -6.77 10.18
N LYS A 100 -2.86 -5.92 11.15
CA LYS A 100 -1.47 -5.59 11.50
C LYS A 100 -0.71 -5.18 10.24
N VAL A 101 -1.22 -4.14 9.58
CA VAL A 101 -0.69 -3.67 8.30
C VAL A 101 0.79 -3.33 8.44
N LYS A 102 1.63 -4.07 7.71
CA LYS A 102 3.08 -3.95 7.76
C LYS A 102 3.59 -2.83 6.86
N TYR A 103 3.06 -2.75 5.66
CA TYR A 103 3.41 -1.73 4.68
C TYR A 103 2.18 -0.93 4.29
N ILE A 104 2.33 0.38 4.23
CA ILE A 104 1.26 1.30 3.80
C ILE A 104 1.64 1.91 2.47
N VAL A 105 0.74 1.82 1.50
CA VAL A 105 0.75 2.59 0.27
C VAL A 105 -0.27 3.71 0.42
N PHE A 106 0.20 4.94 0.53
CA PHE A 106 -0.65 6.13 0.51
C PHE A 106 -0.68 6.70 -0.91
N MET A 107 -1.83 6.62 -1.55
CA MET A 107 -1.98 7.04 -2.93
C MET A 107 -2.41 8.50 -3.04
N ILE A 108 -1.71 9.24 -3.92
CA ILE A 108 -2.00 10.61 -4.32
C ILE A 108 -2.09 10.70 -5.84
N ASP A 109 -2.58 11.81 -6.36
CA ASP A 109 -2.48 12.21 -7.77
C ASP A 109 -2.28 13.73 -7.87
N ASP A 110 -2.10 14.27 -9.08
CA ASP A 110 -1.73 15.67 -9.32
C ASP A 110 -2.82 16.71 -8.99
N ARG A 111 -4.04 16.28 -8.65
CA ARG A 111 -5.16 17.20 -8.35
C ARG A 111 -4.88 18.13 -7.17
N HIS A 112 -4.13 17.69 -6.15
CA HIS A 112 -3.80 18.52 -5.01
C HIS A 112 -2.81 19.67 -5.33
N MET A 113 -2.18 19.64 -6.48
CA MET A 113 -1.30 20.72 -6.95
C MET A 113 -2.08 21.89 -7.57
N ASP A 114 -3.34 21.69 -7.95
CA ASP A 114 -4.21 22.75 -8.39
C ASP A 114 -4.75 23.52 -7.19
N LYS A 115 -4.41 24.80 -7.08
CA LYS A 115 -4.81 25.68 -5.97
C LYS A 115 -6.33 25.80 -5.78
N HIS A 116 -7.10 25.45 -6.79
CA HIS A 116 -8.57 25.47 -6.76
C HIS A 116 -9.19 24.12 -6.35
N TYR A 117 -8.39 23.07 -6.29
CA TYR A 117 -8.85 21.72 -5.98
C TYR A 117 -8.05 21.09 -4.84
N ASP A 118 -8.79 20.63 -3.89
CA ASP A 118 -8.58 19.38 -3.14
C ASP A 118 -7.46 19.36 -2.09
N ILE A 119 -7.75 19.99 -0.95
CA ILE A 119 -7.03 19.71 0.29
C ILE A 119 -7.32 18.28 0.83
N GLU A 120 -8.26 17.52 0.20
CA GLU A 120 -8.66 16.19 0.67
C GLU A 120 -7.47 15.24 0.78
N GLN A 121 -6.57 15.24 -0.20
CA GLN A 121 -5.39 14.37 -0.17
C GLN A 121 -4.44 14.72 1.00
N GLN A 122 -4.26 16.01 1.27
CA GLN A 122 -3.44 16.50 2.37
C GLN A 122 -4.09 16.18 3.72
N LEU A 123 -5.41 16.36 3.86
CA LEU A 123 -6.15 16.00 5.07
C LEU A 123 -6.10 14.50 5.35
N CYS A 124 -6.26 13.68 4.32
CA CYS A 124 -6.10 12.23 4.41
C CYS A 124 -4.70 11.83 4.89
N TRP A 125 -3.67 12.49 4.35
CA TRP A 125 -2.29 12.25 4.75
C TRP A 125 -2.04 12.64 6.20
N THR A 126 -2.45 13.85 6.57
CA THR A 126 -2.32 14.35 7.95
C THR A 126 -3.00 13.40 8.94
N PHE A 127 -4.24 12.97 8.64
CA PHE A 127 -4.94 12.00 9.47
C PHE A 127 -4.15 10.68 9.63
N LEU A 128 -3.62 10.15 8.54
CA LEU A 128 -2.85 8.89 8.57
C LEU A 128 -1.59 9.06 9.42
N VAL A 129 -0.81 10.11 9.17
CA VAL A 129 0.45 10.38 9.88
C VAL A 129 0.20 10.63 11.36
N ASP A 130 -0.74 11.51 11.70
CA ASP A 130 -1.07 11.83 13.09
C ASP A 130 -1.58 10.60 13.84
N THR A 131 -2.35 9.74 13.15
CA THR A 131 -2.76 8.45 13.73
C THR A 131 -1.57 7.57 14.06
N ILE A 132 -0.67 7.35 13.11
CA ILE A 132 0.50 6.47 13.27
C ILE A 132 1.47 7.06 14.31
N CYS A 133 1.63 8.37 14.33
CA CYS A 133 2.51 9.07 15.27
C CYS A 133 1.90 9.29 16.66
N SER A 134 0.64 8.94 16.88
CA SER A 134 -0.05 9.18 18.14
C SER A 134 0.37 8.23 19.27
N PRO A 135 0.32 8.69 20.54
CA PRO A 135 0.49 7.81 21.70
C PRO A 135 -0.51 6.64 21.76
N TYR A 136 -1.70 6.84 21.19
CA TYR A 136 -2.71 5.78 21.07
C TYR A 136 -2.22 4.63 20.19
N TRP A 137 -1.58 4.94 19.06
CA TRP A 137 -1.02 3.91 18.17
C TRP A 137 0.14 3.16 18.82
N ASP A 138 0.98 3.88 19.56
CA ASP A 138 2.05 3.26 20.34
C ASP A 138 1.53 2.31 21.41
N ALA A 139 0.41 2.65 22.05
CA ALA A 139 -0.26 1.77 23.00
C ALA A 139 -0.83 0.51 22.33
N ILE A 140 -1.36 0.63 21.09
CA ILE A 140 -1.80 -0.52 20.29
C ILE A 140 -0.62 -1.42 19.99
N ASN A 141 0.48 -0.86 19.48
CA ASN A 141 1.69 -1.60 19.14
C ASN A 141 2.25 -2.34 20.36
N ARG A 142 2.36 -1.67 21.50
CA ARG A 142 2.84 -2.28 22.76
C ARG A 142 1.98 -3.48 23.19
N ARG A 143 0.66 -3.40 23.06
CA ARG A 143 -0.25 -4.52 23.40
C ARG A 143 -0.14 -5.69 22.43
N GLN A 144 0.28 -5.43 21.20
CA GLN A 144 0.43 -6.45 20.16
C GLN A 144 1.83 -7.08 20.12
N LYS A 145 2.79 -6.52 20.85
CA LYS A 145 4.16 -7.02 20.97
C LYS A 145 4.20 -8.37 21.68
N LYS A 146 3.89 -9.44 20.97
CA LYS A 146 4.36 -10.75 21.40
C LYS A 146 5.62 -11.22 20.68
N LYS A 147 6.01 -10.69 19.53
CA LYS A 147 7.20 -11.21 18.81
C LYS A 147 7.79 -10.35 17.66
N SER A 148 7.47 -9.11 17.37
CA SER A 148 8.22 -8.36 16.33
C SER A 148 7.76 -6.92 16.16
N HIS A 149 8.49 -6.19 15.35
CA HIS A 149 8.43 -4.77 14.99
C HIS A 149 7.08 -4.08 15.15
N ASP A 150 7.14 -2.80 15.49
CA ASP A 150 5.98 -1.92 15.48
C ASP A 150 5.38 -1.82 14.06
N TYR A 151 4.08 -1.65 13.95
CA TYR A 151 3.38 -1.50 12.67
C TYR A 151 2.93 -0.04 12.48
N PRO A 152 2.99 0.51 11.27
CA PRO A 152 3.63 -0.05 10.07
C PRO A 152 5.16 0.01 10.19
N VAL A 153 5.87 -0.77 9.38
CA VAL A 153 7.33 -0.76 9.29
C VAL A 153 7.83 0.19 8.20
N ALA A 154 7.01 0.46 7.19
CA ALA A 154 7.30 1.42 6.14
C ALA A 154 6.02 2.01 5.52
N VAL A 155 6.15 3.22 4.98
CA VAL A 155 5.08 3.93 4.27
C VAL A 155 5.61 4.38 2.91
N GLY A 156 4.87 4.09 1.83
CA GLY A 156 5.15 4.62 0.49
C GLY A 156 4.11 5.65 0.10
N ILE A 157 4.52 6.85 -0.31
CA ILE A 157 3.65 7.82 -1.00
C ILE A 157 3.73 7.53 -2.49
N TRP A 158 2.62 7.13 -3.07
CA TRP A 158 2.53 6.74 -4.47
C TRP A 158 1.75 7.74 -5.28
N ALA A 159 2.46 8.54 -6.09
CA ALA A 159 1.86 9.48 -7.04
C ALA A 159 1.37 8.71 -8.27
N ASN A 160 0.05 8.48 -8.32
CA ASN A 160 -0.60 7.71 -9.37
C ASN A 160 -0.98 8.57 -10.58
N LYS A 161 -1.38 7.92 -11.67
CA LYS A 161 -1.73 8.54 -12.94
C LYS A 161 -0.57 9.30 -13.58
N PHE A 162 0.65 8.81 -13.38
CA PHE A 162 1.88 9.42 -13.91
C PHE A 162 1.79 9.68 -15.41
N ASP A 163 1.17 8.77 -16.14
CA ASP A 163 0.89 8.91 -17.58
C ASP A 163 0.09 10.18 -17.95
N LEU A 164 -0.67 10.75 -17.00
CA LEU A 164 -1.50 11.95 -17.23
C LEU A 164 -0.81 13.26 -16.86
N TRP A 165 0.22 13.24 -16.00
CA TRP A 165 0.81 14.45 -15.45
C TRP A 165 2.33 14.55 -15.59
N LYS A 166 3.03 13.52 -16.04
CA LYS A 166 4.49 13.50 -16.18
C LYS A 166 5.07 14.69 -16.97
N ASP A 167 4.35 15.17 -17.98
CA ASP A 167 4.78 16.24 -18.86
C ASP A 167 4.20 17.62 -18.45
N LYS A 168 3.47 17.71 -17.32
CA LYS A 168 2.87 18.96 -16.84
C LYS A 168 3.81 19.82 -16.01
N TYR A 169 4.82 19.22 -15.40
CA TYR A 169 5.69 19.88 -14.43
C TYR A 169 7.15 19.64 -14.81
N GLU A 170 7.98 20.69 -14.62
CA GLU A 170 9.42 20.54 -14.75
C GLU A 170 10.00 19.93 -13.47
N TYR A 171 10.85 18.93 -13.59
CA TYR A 171 11.56 18.30 -12.50
C TYR A 171 12.84 17.62 -13.00
N GLU A 172 13.91 17.70 -12.22
CA GLU A 172 15.19 17.06 -12.53
C GLU A 172 15.19 15.58 -12.13
N ASP A 173 14.58 15.28 -10.98
CA ASP A 173 14.50 13.94 -10.41
C ASP A 173 13.10 13.74 -9.78
N ILE A 174 12.58 12.53 -9.96
CA ILE A 174 11.26 12.15 -9.45
C ILE A 174 11.15 12.27 -7.92
N GLN A 175 12.27 12.09 -7.21
CA GLN A 175 12.30 12.20 -5.73
C GLN A 175 12.09 13.65 -5.26
N ASN A 176 12.44 14.61 -6.10
CA ASN A 176 12.30 16.06 -5.86
C ASN A 176 11.09 16.67 -6.57
N HIS A 177 10.24 15.83 -7.17
CA HIS A 177 9.06 16.31 -7.88
C HIS A 177 8.12 17.10 -6.97
N PRO A 178 7.59 18.27 -7.39
CA PRO A 178 6.69 19.12 -6.60
C PRO A 178 5.44 18.40 -6.06
N ILE A 179 5.01 17.32 -6.70
CA ILE A 179 3.85 16.52 -6.28
C ILE A 179 3.99 15.99 -4.84
N PHE A 180 5.20 15.86 -4.31
CA PHE A 180 5.45 15.38 -2.96
C PHE A 180 5.62 16.51 -1.93
N GLU A 181 5.65 17.78 -2.37
CA GLU A 181 5.97 18.92 -1.50
C GLU A 181 5.02 19.04 -0.30
N SER A 182 3.72 18.97 -0.56
CA SER A 182 2.67 19.10 0.47
C SER A 182 2.66 17.95 1.49
N PHE A 183 3.45 16.92 1.30
CA PHE A 183 3.50 15.73 2.15
C PHE A 183 4.80 15.63 2.96
N LYS A 184 5.77 16.51 2.75
CA LYS A 184 7.11 16.46 3.34
C LYS A 184 7.10 16.45 4.86
N ASP A 185 6.33 17.31 5.50
CA ASP A 185 6.27 17.40 6.95
C ASP A 185 5.80 16.08 7.59
N GLY A 186 4.81 15.45 6.99
CA GLY A 186 4.33 14.15 7.43
C GLY A 186 5.35 13.04 7.19
N MET A 187 6.09 13.09 6.07
CA MET A 187 7.19 12.15 5.81
C MET A 187 8.28 12.29 6.87
N GLN A 188 8.65 13.53 7.22
CA GLN A 188 9.64 13.78 8.26
C GLN A 188 9.18 13.25 9.63
N LYS A 189 7.92 13.50 10.02
CA LYS A 189 7.33 12.93 11.26
C LYS A 189 7.42 11.41 11.33
N LEU A 190 7.18 10.72 10.21
CA LEU A 190 7.29 9.26 10.13
C LEU A 190 8.74 8.80 10.27
N ASN A 191 9.67 9.46 9.54
CA ASN A 191 11.09 9.16 9.61
C ASN A 191 11.65 9.39 11.03
N ASP A 192 11.27 10.47 11.70
CA ASP A 192 11.65 10.76 13.09
C ASP A 192 11.15 9.69 14.07
N LYS A 193 10.03 9.04 13.72
CA LYS A 193 9.51 7.89 14.47
C LYS A 193 10.20 6.57 14.11
N GLY A 194 11.14 6.57 13.18
CA GLY A 194 11.82 5.38 12.69
C GLY A 194 11.01 4.56 11.69
N ILE A 195 10.03 5.17 11.04
CA ILE A 195 9.23 4.56 9.98
C ILE A 195 9.66 5.18 8.64
N PRO A 196 10.48 4.49 7.83
CA PRO A 196 10.95 5.02 6.56
C PRO A 196 9.78 5.33 5.62
N CYS A 197 9.91 6.45 4.92
CA CYS A 197 8.90 6.91 3.98
C CYS A 197 9.49 7.02 2.57
N TYR A 198 8.91 6.29 1.63
CA TYR A 198 9.37 6.19 0.24
C TYR A 198 8.43 6.96 -0.70
N LYS A 199 9.00 7.51 -1.78
CA LYS A 199 8.26 8.18 -2.84
C LYS A 199 8.27 7.32 -4.10
N TYR A 200 7.11 7.10 -4.69
CA TYR A 200 6.96 6.38 -5.94
C TYR A 200 6.02 7.09 -6.90
N VAL A 201 6.27 6.88 -8.18
CA VAL A 201 5.31 7.23 -9.23
C VAL A 201 4.78 5.96 -9.87
N VAL A 202 3.49 5.93 -10.14
CA VAL A 202 2.83 4.78 -10.75
C VAL A 202 1.76 5.21 -11.74
N SER A 203 1.53 4.39 -12.74
CA SER A 203 0.37 4.48 -13.63
C SER A 203 -0.47 3.21 -13.47
N ALA A 204 -1.15 3.10 -12.33
CA ALA A 204 -1.84 1.87 -11.96
C ALA A 204 -2.84 1.35 -13.00
N LYS A 205 -3.32 2.19 -13.92
CA LYS A 205 -4.20 1.80 -15.00
C LYS A 205 -3.46 1.27 -16.23
N SER A 206 -2.34 1.88 -16.59
CA SER A 206 -1.62 1.64 -17.85
C SER A 206 -0.36 0.80 -17.68
N ASP A 207 0.23 0.77 -16.48
CA ASP A 207 1.49 0.07 -16.23
C ASP A 207 1.45 -0.72 -14.91
N SER A 208 1.19 -2.02 -15.03
CA SER A 208 1.20 -2.92 -13.88
C SER A 208 2.61 -3.18 -13.34
N GLU A 209 3.64 -3.08 -14.19
CA GLU A 209 5.03 -3.33 -13.80
C GLU A 209 5.52 -2.28 -12.79
N MET A 210 5.18 -1.00 -13.01
CA MET A 210 5.48 0.04 -12.02
C MET A 210 4.88 -0.28 -10.64
N VAL A 211 3.67 -0.84 -10.61
CA VAL A 211 3.02 -1.24 -9.36
C VAL A 211 3.80 -2.35 -8.66
N TYR A 212 4.22 -3.37 -9.40
CA TYR A 212 4.94 -4.52 -8.83
C TYR A 212 6.33 -4.11 -8.35
N ARG A 213 7.06 -3.27 -9.10
CA ARG A 213 8.35 -2.72 -8.68
C ARG A 213 8.24 -1.92 -7.38
N GLY A 214 7.24 -1.03 -7.28
CA GLY A 214 7.02 -0.27 -6.06
C GLY A 214 6.74 -1.16 -4.83
N ILE A 215 5.99 -2.24 -5.01
CA ILE A 215 5.79 -3.24 -3.93
C ILE A 215 7.09 -3.96 -3.58
N ALA A 216 7.87 -4.35 -4.61
CA ALA A 216 9.15 -5.02 -4.43
C ALA A 216 10.08 -4.20 -3.55
N THR A 217 10.36 -2.97 -3.95
CA THR A 217 11.26 -2.07 -3.19
C THR A 217 10.81 -1.89 -1.73
N MET A 218 9.49 -1.76 -1.47
CA MET A 218 9.00 -1.65 -0.10
C MET A 218 9.22 -2.92 0.73
N ILE A 219 9.33 -4.09 0.11
CA ILE A 219 9.54 -5.37 0.82
C ILE A 219 11.03 -5.67 1.01
N GLU A 220 11.86 -5.37 0.00
CA GLU A 220 13.28 -5.70 -0.04
C GLU A 220 14.11 -4.87 0.93
N ASP A 221 13.74 -3.62 1.16
CA ASP A 221 14.41 -2.73 2.12
C ASP A 221 14.16 -3.14 3.58
N TYR A 222 13.49 -4.30 3.83
CA TYR A 222 13.12 -4.80 5.16
C TYR A 222 13.20 -6.32 5.27
#